data_8ae41208226316998d2ced14d1a79b6b
#
_entry.id   8ae41208226316998d2ced14d1a79b6b
#
_cell.length_a   1.000
_cell.length_b   1.000
_cell.length_c   1.000
_cell.angle_alpha   90.00
_cell.angle_beta   90.00
_cell.angle_gamma   90.00
#
_symmetry.space_group_name_H-M   'P 1'
#
loop_
_entity.id
_entity.type
_entity.pdbx_description
1 polymer ?
#
loop_
_entity_poly.entity_id
_entity_poly.type
_entity_poly.pdbx_seq_one_letter_code
_entity_poly.pdbx_strand_id
1 'polypeptide(L)' 'MAVDVKIGISDSPRELVVSSSQTPSEVEATVTDALAEGKVLALTDDKGRKFLVQASKIAYVEIGAAAGPRVGFSVG' A
#
# COMPACT_ATOMS: atom_id res chain seq x y z
N MET A 1 -7.43 -7.02 11.86
CA MET A 1 -7.88 -5.79 11.23
C MET A 1 -7.04 -5.52 10.00
N ALA A 2 -7.65 -5.03 8.98
CA ALA A 2 -6.96 -4.82 7.71
C ALA A 2 -6.64 -3.36 7.51
N VAL A 3 -5.52 -3.11 6.87
CA VAL A 3 -5.11 -1.76 6.47
C VAL A 3 -5.25 -1.70 4.95
N ASP A 4 -5.96 -0.71 4.47
CA ASP A 4 -6.12 -0.54 3.02
C ASP A 4 -4.90 0.17 2.46
N VAL A 5 -4.26 -0.47 1.51
CA VAL A 5 -3.11 0.09 0.81
C VAL A 5 -3.52 0.35 -0.62
N LYS A 6 -3.48 1.61 -1.03
CA LYS A 6 -3.84 1.98 -2.39
C LYS A 6 -2.59 2.32 -3.15
N ILE A 7 -2.42 1.69 -4.30
CA ILE A 7 -1.23 1.86 -5.10
C ILE A 7 -1.62 2.40 -6.47
N GLY A 8 -1.20 3.62 -6.75
CA GLY A 8 -1.43 4.22 -8.05
C GLY A 8 -0.34 3.78 -9.00
N ILE A 9 -0.73 3.35 -10.19
CA ILE A 9 0.18 2.84 -11.20
C ILE A 9 0.44 3.92 -12.23
N SER A 10 1.70 4.13 -12.56
CA SER A 10 2.08 5.08 -13.60
C SER A 10 1.51 4.63 -14.93
N ASP A 11 1.12 5.58 -15.73
CA ASP A 11 0.61 5.32 -17.08
C ASP A 11 -0.68 4.51 -17.09
N SER A 12 -1.36 4.45 -15.97
CA SER A 12 -2.63 3.73 -15.90
C SER A 12 -3.57 4.49 -14.98
N PRO A 13 -4.84 4.60 -15.34
CA PRO A 13 -5.81 5.20 -14.43
C PRO A 13 -6.23 4.27 -13.32
N ARG A 14 -5.72 3.07 -13.32
CA ARG A 14 -6.10 2.08 -12.32
C ARG A 14 -5.36 2.27 -11.02
N GLU A 15 -6.02 1.87 -9.96
CA GLU A 15 -5.46 1.90 -8.64
C GLU A 15 -5.66 0.53 -8.01
N LEU A 16 -4.61 -0.03 -7.49
CA LEU A 16 -4.71 -1.30 -6.78
C LEU A 16 -5.05 -1.04 -5.33
N VAL A 17 -5.96 -1.84 -4.79
CA VAL A 17 -6.30 -1.76 -3.37
C VAL A 17 -5.99 -3.10 -2.75
N VAL A 18 -5.12 -3.09 -1.76
CA VAL A 18 -4.70 -4.30 -1.06
C VAL A 18 -5.11 -4.16 0.40
N SER A 19 -5.84 -5.13 0.91
CA SER A 19 -6.22 -5.15 2.32
C SER A 19 -5.17 -5.96 3.06
N SER A 20 -4.27 -5.29 3.75
CA SER A 20 -3.15 -5.92 4.41
C SER A 20 -3.46 -6.17 5.87
N SER A 21 -3.03 -7.29 6.40
CA SER A 21 -3.17 -7.57 7.83
C SER A 21 -2.01 -7.02 8.64
N GLN A 22 -1.03 -6.42 8.00
CA GLN A 22 0.08 -5.79 8.69
C GLN A 22 -0.33 -4.43 9.22
N THR A 23 0.47 -3.91 10.15
CA THR A 23 0.21 -2.56 10.67
C THR A 23 0.61 -1.53 9.63
N PRO A 24 0.09 -0.31 9.73
CA PRO A 24 0.48 0.75 8.80
C PRO A 24 1.99 0.98 8.78
N SER A 25 2.63 0.90 9.95
CA SER A 25 4.08 1.09 10.02
C SER A 25 4.83 0.00 9.28
N GLU A 26 4.36 -1.24 9.38
CA GLU A 26 5.01 -2.34 8.68
C GLU A 26 4.85 -2.19 7.18
N VAL A 27 3.66 -1.80 6.74
CA VAL A 27 3.42 -1.58 5.32
C VAL A 27 4.30 -0.44 4.81
N GLU A 28 4.35 0.63 5.57
CA GLU A 28 5.16 1.78 5.18
C GLU A 28 6.62 1.41 5.03
N ALA A 29 7.15 0.62 5.96
CA ALA A 29 8.54 0.21 5.89
C ALA A 29 8.80 -0.64 4.65
N THR A 30 7.90 -1.56 4.36
CA THR A 30 8.02 -2.42 3.19
C THR A 30 7.99 -1.60 1.90
N VAL A 31 7.05 -0.67 1.83
CA VAL A 31 6.89 0.18 0.64
C VAL A 31 8.11 1.07 0.46
N THR A 32 8.54 1.72 1.52
CA THR A 32 9.67 2.65 1.45
C THR A 32 10.93 1.92 1.01
N ASP A 33 11.14 0.73 1.56
CA ASP A 33 12.31 -0.06 1.21
C ASP A 33 12.30 -0.44 -0.27
N ALA A 34 11.16 -0.89 -0.77
CA ALA A 34 11.05 -1.27 -2.17
C ALA A 34 11.27 -0.08 -3.10
N LEU A 35 10.70 1.08 -2.74
CA LEU A 35 10.83 2.27 -3.57
C LEU A 35 12.26 2.79 -3.56
N ALA A 36 12.92 2.76 -2.41
CA ALA A 36 14.28 3.27 -2.30
C ALA A 36 15.26 2.44 -3.10
N GLU A 37 15.00 1.14 -3.21
CA GLU A 37 15.93 0.25 -3.89
C GLU A 37 15.50 -0.11 -5.31
N GLY A 38 14.37 0.40 -5.75
CA GLY A 38 13.89 0.11 -7.09
C GLY A 38 13.50 -1.34 -7.30
N LYS A 39 13.07 -1.99 -6.24
CA LYS A 39 12.71 -3.40 -6.28
C LYS A 39 11.23 -3.58 -6.54
N VAL A 40 10.81 -4.83 -6.56
CA VAL A 40 9.41 -5.17 -6.65
C VAL A 40 8.80 -5.04 -5.26
N LEU A 41 7.70 -4.32 -5.18
CA LEU A 41 6.94 -4.25 -3.95
C LEU A 41 6.04 -5.46 -3.87
N ALA A 42 6.20 -6.25 -2.82
CA ALA A 42 5.39 -7.45 -2.62
C ALA A 42 4.49 -7.23 -1.41
N LEU A 43 3.20 -7.32 -1.63
CA LEU A 43 2.22 -7.19 -0.55
C LEU A 43 1.32 -8.40 -0.56
N THR A 44 0.91 -8.84 0.63
CA THR A 44 0.00 -9.95 0.78
C THR A 44 -1.28 -9.44 1.42
N ASP A 45 -2.42 -9.77 0.85
CA ASP A 45 -3.67 -9.32 1.44
C ASP A 45 -4.11 -10.25 2.56
N ASP A 46 -5.22 -9.92 3.20
CA ASP A 46 -5.70 -10.67 4.35
C ASP A 46 -6.31 -12.02 3.94
N LYS A 47 -6.41 -12.29 2.66
CA LYS A 47 -6.87 -13.57 2.14
C LYS A 47 -5.75 -14.41 1.55
N GLY A 48 -4.52 -13.98 1.75
CA GLY A 48 -3.37 -14.72 1.29
C GLY A 48 -2.97 -14.48 -0.15
N ARG A 49 -3.62 -13.56 -0.83
CA ARG A 49 -3.23 -13.23 -2.20
C ARG A 49 -2.02 -12.30 -2.18
N LYS A 50 -1.14 -12.50 -3.13
CA LYS A 50 0.05 -11.67 -3.22
C LYS A 50 -0.06 -10.72 -4.39
N PHE A 51 0.42 -9.51 -4.17
CA PHE A 51 0.45 -8.49 -5.19
C PHE A 51 1.89 -8.06 -5.37
N LEU A 52 2.40 -8.16 -6.59
CA LEU A 52 3.76 -7.79 -6.91
C LEU A 52 3.72 -6.63 -7.88
N VAL A 53 4.30 -5.52 -7.47
CA VAL A 53 4.28 -4.30 -8.28
C VAL A 53 5.70 -3.77 -8.39
N GLN A 54 6.14 -3.51 -9.61
CA GLN A 54 7.46 -2.94 -9.81
C GLN A 54 7.49 -1.52 -9.28
N ALA A 55 8.52 -1.20 -8.51
CA ALA A 55 8.64 0.13 -7.94
C ALA A 55 8.63 1.22 -9.02
N SER A 56 9.23 0.95 -10.16
CA SER A 56 9.29 1.91 -11.26
C SER A 56 7.91 2.22 -11.85
N LYS A 57 6.93 1.39 -11.57
CA LYS A 57 5.58 1.60 -12.07
C LYS A 57 4.66 2.23 -11.04
N ILE A 58 5.15 2.49 -9.86
CA ILE A 58 4.33 3.04 -8.78
C ILE A 58 4.38 4.56 -8.84
N ALA A 59 3.22 5.17 -9.00
CA ALA A 59 3.12 6.63 -8.97
C ALA A 59 2.98 7.13 -7.54
N TYR A 60 2.23 6.41 -6.72
CA TYR A 60 2.06 6.76 -5.31
C TYR A 60 1.53 5.56 -4.55
N VAL A 61 1.68 5.61 -3.24
CA VAL A 61 1.10 4.59 -2.36
C VAL A 61 0.42 5.33 -1.21
N GLU A 62 -0.83 5.00 -0.98
CA GLU A 62 -1.58 5.58 0.12
C GLU A 62 -1.87 4.47 1.12
N ILE A 63 -1.46 4.67 2.35
CA ILE A 63 -1.65 3.67 3.41
C ILE A 63 -2.72 4.18 4.34
N GLY A 64 -3.82 3.45 4.41
CA GLY A 64 -4.92 3.83 5.26
C GLY A 64 -4.64 3.51 6.72
N ALA A 65 -5.43 4.10 7.60
CA ALA A 65 -5.33 3.79 9.00
C ALA A 65 -5.84 2.38 9.25
N ALA A 66 -5.42 1.80 10.35
CA ALA A 66 -5.95 0.50 10.75
C ALA A 66 -7.46 0.62 10.91
N ALA A 67 -8.13 -0.51 10.75
CA ALA A 67 -9.57 -0.54 10.82
C ALA A 67 -10.07 0.09 12.11
N GLY A 68 -11.14 0.82 12.01
CA GLY A 68 -11.73 1.54 13.12
C GLY A 68 -12.36 2.79 12.58
N PRO A 69 -13.05 3.52 13.44
CA PRO A 69 -13.69 4.75 12.99
C PRO A 69 -12.63 5.69 12.49
N ARG A 70 -12.84 6.20 11.32
CA ARG A 70 -11.92 7.18 10.80
C ARG A 70 -12.14 8.47 11.54
N VAL A 71 -11.06 8.98 12.03
CA VAL A 71 -11.10 10.29 12.59
C VAL A 71 -10.92 11.23 11.44
N GLY A 72 -11.90 11.83 11.02
CA GLY A 72 -11.88 12.52 9.77
C GLY A 72 -11.03 13.76 9.71
N PHE A 73 -9.99 13.87 10.45
CA PHE A 73 -9.18 15.03 10.23
C PHE A 73 -8.24 14.78 9.08
N SER A 74 -8.18 15.71 8.27
CA SER A 74 -7.36 15.69 7.13
C SER A 74 -5.98 16.10 7.52
N VAL A 75 -5.05 15.41 7.02
CA VAL A 75 -3.69 15.74 7.31
C VAL A 75 -3.05 16.43 6.14
N GLY A 76 -3.74 17.13 5.54
CA GLY A 76 -3.19 17.94 4.47
C GLY A 76 -3.24 17.24 3.23
#